data_2c623197694f549470ef285577aa9576
#
_entry.id   2c623197694f549470ef285577aa9576
#
_cell.length_a   1.000
_cell.length_b   1.000
_cell.length_c   1.000
_cell.angle_alpha   90.00
_cell.angle_beta   90.00
_cell.angle_gamma   90.00
#
_symmetry.space_group_name_H-M   'P 1'
#
loop_
_entity.id
_entity.type
_entity.pdbx_description
1 polymer ?
#
loop_
_entity_poly.entity_id
_entity_poly.type
_entity_poly.pdbx_seq_one_letter_code
_entity_poly.pdbx_strand_id
1 'polypeptide(L)'
;KTKTGALRAVAAGARRRALRAIAGAVLALGAGVSAPASAAAADAPAAVTRVAMLVQLRGPNLKVDERIGRHLGERGYAVRLIDESATPDAARDADLVVISSTVSSKNVQPGWRTLDKPLVTWENDLLDDLAMTGKRHDADFGETGKERYLWLVNAPHPIAAGLPAGATNVYGKQAPMSWGKPGLGAITIATVYGQPDKAAIFAYEKGATMDYEALAPARRVMFFLDNDTFANLSPAGVALFDAAVDWAAGRR
;
A
#
# COMPACT_ATOMS: atom_id res chain seq x y z
N LYS A 1 38.85 -2.73 -51.06
CA LYS A 1 37.83 -2.53 -52.13
C LYS A 1 36.60 -1.93 -51.49
N THR A 2 36.52 -0.66 -51.33
CA THR A 2 35.81 0.45 -51.95
C THR A 2 34.42 0.15 -52.52
N LYS A 3 33.40 0.87 -52.02
CA LYS A 3 32.38 1.67 -52.70
C LYS A 3 31.28 2.07 -51.66
N THR A 4 31.18 3.28 -51.17
CA THR A 4 30.74 4.56 -51.77
C THR A 4 29.36 4.57 -52.42
N GLY A 5 28.47 5.40 -51.95
CA GLY A 5 27.29 5.96 -52.63
C GLY A 5 26.04 5.98 -51.72
N ALA A 6 25.27 6.99 -51.62
CA ALA A 6 25.27 8.43 -51.90
C ALA A 6 23.96 9.00 -51.31
N LEU A 7 24.00 10.26 -50.88
CA LEU A 7 22.90 11.12 -50.48
C LEU A 7 21.76 11.18 -51.51
N ARG A 8 20.53 11.40 -51.02
CA ARG A 8 19.56 12.28 -51.69
C ARG A 8 18.61 12.93 -50.68
N ALA A 9 18.76 14.26 -50.60
CA ALA A 9 17.78 15.20 -50.05
C ALA A 9 16.94 15.77 -51.22
N VAL A 10 15.63 16.00 -50.99
CA VAL A 10 14.79 16.91 -51.81
C VAL A 10 13.68 17.36 -50.84
N ALA A 11 13.67 18.53 -50.32
CA ALA A 11 13.23 19.86 -50.78
C ALA A 11 11.72 20.09 -50.66
N ALA A 12 11.40 20.95 -49.79
CA ALA A 12 10.50 22.09 -49.65
C ALA A 12 9.33 22.26 -50.65
N GLY A 13 8.18 22.65 -50.11
CA GLY A 13 7.03 23.17 -50.83
C GLY A 13 6.09 23.97 -49.94
N ALA A 14 6.41 25.25 -49.77
CA ALA A 14 5.50 26.24 -49.20
C ALA A 14 4.50 26.72 -50.27
N ARG A 15 3.23 26.85 -49.96
CA ARG A 15 2.31 27.72 -50.67
C ARG A 15 1.37 28.45 -49.72
N ARG A 16 1.42 29.78 -49.89
CA ARG A 16 0.66 30.85 -49.21
C ARG A 16 -0.69 31.09 -49.94
N ARG A 17 -1.56 31.87 -49.23
CA ARG A 17 -2.67 32.76 -49.65
C ARG A 17 -4.04 32.06 -49.74
N ALA A 18 -5.16 32.66 -49.28
CA ALA A 18 -5.54 34.09 -49.32
C ALA A 18 -6.66 34.38 -48.30
N LEU A 19 -6.66 35.64 -47.82
CA LEU A 19 -7.74 36.35 -47.14
C LEU A 19 -9.00 36.44 -48.01
N ARG A 20 -10.18 36.38 -47.39
CA ARG A 20 -11.37 37.18 -47.76
C ARG A 20 -12.17 37.51 -46.51
N ALA A 21 -12.22 38.80 -46.20
CA ALA A 21 -13.12 39.41 -45.24
C ALA A 21 -14.48 39.66 -45.92
N ILE A 22 -15.57 39.36 -45.22
CA ILE A 22 -16.89 39.90 -45.49
C ILE A 22 -17.47 40.37 -44.16
N ALA A 23 -17.67 41.68 -44.08
CA ALA A 23 -18.41 42.31 -42.99
C ALA A 23 -19.91 42.15 -43.24
N GLY A 24 -20.65 41.80 -42.21
CA GLY A 24 -22.10 41.80 -42.17
C GLY A 24 -22.59 42.09 -40.78
N ALA A 25 -23.05 43.32 -40.56
CA ALA A 25 -23.73 43.76 -39.36
C ALA A 25 -25.15 43.19 -39.29
N VAL A 26 -25.55 42.59 -38.19
CA VAL A 26 -26.96 42.37 -37.86
C VAL A 26 -27.21 42.56 -36.35
N LEU A 27 -28.25 43.34 -36.13
CA LEU A 27 -28.85 43.88 -34.91
C LEU A 27 -28.93 42.89 -33.70
N ALA A 28 -28.73 43.51 -32.54
CA ALA A 28 -29.04 42.97 -31.22
C ALA A 28 -30.55 42.71 -31.02
N LEU A 29 -30.90 41.54 -30.57
CA LEU A 29 -32.08 41.28 -29.75
C LEU A 29 -31.63 40.59 -28.48
N GLY A 30 -31.77 41.27 -27.36
CA GLY A 30 -31.49 40.74 -26.04
C GLY A 30 -32.52 39.68 -25.67
N ALA A 31 -32.02 38.45 -25.50
CA ALA A 31 -32.66 37.43 -24.73
C ALA A 31 -31.78 37.08 -23.55
N GLY A 32 -32.22 37.49 -22.37
CA GLY A 32 -31.55 37.17 -21.12
C GLY A 32 -31.60 35.66 -20.90
N VAL A 33 -30.48 35.02 -21.15
CA VAL A 33 -30.27 33.63 -20.74
C VAL A 33 -29.80 33.66 -19.29
N SER A 34 -30.77 33.42 -18.37
CA SER A 34 -30.42 33.11 -16.98
C SER A 34 -29.66 31.78 -16.98
N ALA A 35 -28.35 31.86 -16.74
CA ALA A 35 -27.54 30.68 -16.47
C ALA A 35 -28.09 29.99 -15.19
N PRO A 36 -28.39 28.69 -15.22
CA PRO A 36 -28.69 28.00 -13.98
C PRO A 36 -27.46 28.08 -13.09
N ALA A 37 -27.64 28.62 -11.89
CA ALA A 37 -26.63 28.51 -10.83
C ALA A 37 -26.37 27.02 -10.62
N SER A 38 -25.18 26.57 -11.02
CA SER A 38 -24.69 25.23 -10.67
C SER A 38 -24.59 25.21 -9.15
N ALA A 39 -25.58 24.58 -8.51
CA ALA A 39 -25.48 24.26 -7.10
C ALA A 39 -24.24 23.38 -6.96
N ALA A 40 -23.21 23.93 -6.33
CA ALA A 40 -22.07 23.11 -5.90
C ALA A 40 -22.65 21.97 -5.07
N ALA A 41 -22.52 20.75 -5.57
CA ALA A 41 -22.84 19.57 -4.79
C ALA A 41 -21.97 19.67 -3.51
N ALA A 42 -22.63 19.84 -2.38
CA ALA A 42 -21.94 19.77 -1.10
C ALA A 42 -21.27 18.40 -1.05
N ASP A 43 -19.94 18.40 -0.91
CA ASP A 43 -19.16 17.18 -0.74
C ASP A 43 -19.80 16.39 0.43
N ALA A 44 -20.42 15.26 0.09
CA ALA A 44 -20.85 14.33 1.12
C ALA A 44 -19.60 13.96 1.95
N PRO A 45 -19.68 13.96 3.28
CA PRO A 45 -18.54 13.61 4.09
C PRO A 45 -18.00 12.26 3.63
N ALA A 46 -16.70 12.21 3.32
CA ALA A 46 -16.05 10.98 2.86
C ALA A 46 -16.35 9.87 3.88
N ALA A 47 -16.85 8.73 3.39
CA ALA A 47 -17.19 7.61 4.25
C ALA A 47 -15.96 7.20 5.07
N VAL A 48 -16.12 7.09 6.39
CA VAL A 48 -15.03 6.72 7.29
C VAL A 48 -14.62 5.27 7.00
N THR A 49 -13.35 5.03 6.68
CA THR A 49 -12.81 3.69 6.43
C THR A 49 -12.78 2.89 7.75
N ARG A 50 -13.51 1.78 7.78
CA ARG A 50 -13.61 0.90 8.96
C ARG A 50 -12.52 -0.14 8.93
N VAL A 51 -11.77 -0.26 10.02
CA VAL A 51 -10.68 -1.22 10.18
C VAL A 51 -11.05 -2.24 11.24
N ALA A 52 -11.00 -3.53 10.89
CA ALA A 52 -10.98 -4.62 11.86
C ALA A 52 -9.53 -5.01 12.11
N MET A 53 -9.05 -4.80 13.33
CA MET A 53 -7.68 -5.12 13.71
C MET A 53 -7.66 -6.36 14.62
N LEU A 54 -7.08 -7.45 14.12
CA LEU A 54 -6.93 -8.73 14.82
C LEU A 54 -5.74 -8.62 15.78
N VAL A 55 -5.98 -8.86 17.05
CA VAL A 55 -5.00 -8.71 18.14
C VAL A 55 -5.23 -9.74 19.23
N GLN A 56 -4.24 -9.97 20.08
CA GLN A 56 -4.42 -10.76 21.29
C GLN A 56 -5.04 -9.89 22.39
N LEU A 57 -6.38 -9.86 22.49
CA LEU A 57 -7.11 -8.99 23.44
C LEU A 57 -6.74 -9.24 24.92
N ARG A 58 -6.20 -10.39 25.26
CA ARG A 58 -5.74 -10.74 26.61
C ARG A 58 -4.22 -10.86 26.72
N GLY A 59 -3.51 -10.42 25.67
CA GLY A 59 -2.06 -10.52 25.59
C GLY A 59 -1.33 -9.39 26.32
N PRO A 60 -0.05 -9.59 26.61
CA PRO A 60 0.77 -8.60 27.31
C PRO A 60 1.01 -7.34 26.47
N ASN A 61 0.91 -7.43 25.14
CA ASN A 61 1.21 -6.35 24.21
C ASN A 61 -0.04 -5.58 23.73
N LEU A 62 -1.24 -5.82 24.28
CA LEU A 62 -2.48 -5.15 23.87
C LEU A 62 -2.36 -3.61 23.85
N LYS A 63 -1.60 -3.03 24.79
CA LYS A 63 -1.38 -1.57 24.82
C LYS A 63 -0.68 -1.03 23.57
N VAL A 64 0.12 -1.83 22.91
CA VAL A 64 0.75 -1.46 21.64
C VAL A 64 -0.29 -1.41 20.54
N ASP A 65 -1.17 -2.41 20.47
CA ASP A 65 -2.26 -2.46 19.50
C ASP A 65 -3.26 -1.33 19.70
N GLU A 66 -3.61 -1.01 20.96
CA GLU A 66 -4.44 0.14 21.30
C GLU A 66 -3.79 1.46 20.85
N ARG A 67 -2.45 1.57 20.94
CA ARG A 67 -1.71 2.73 20.45
C ARG A 67 -1.77 2.83 18.93
N ILE A 68 -1.60 1.71 18.24
CA ILE A 68 -1.75 1.65 16.77
C ILE A 68 -3.19 2.03 16.37
N GLY A 69 -4.19 1.49 17.07
CA GLY A 69 -5.60 1.82 16.85
C GLY A 69 -5.89 3.32 17.01
N ARG A 70 -5.34 3.96 18.04
CA ARG A 70 -5.47 5.41 18.24
C ARG A 70 -4.78 6.19 17.11
N HIS A 71 -3.55 5.82 16.75
CA HIS A 71 -2.81 6.45 15.65
C HIS A 71 -3.62 6.41 14.35
N LEU A 72 -4.19 5.27 13.99
CA LEU A 72 -5.06 5.15 12.83
C LEU A 72 -6.36 5.95 13.00
N GLY A 73 -6.92 6.00 14.21
CA GLY A 73 -8.09 6.83 14.54
C GLY A 73 -7.84 8.32 14.32
N GLU A 74 -6.68 8.83 14.73
CA GLU A 74 -6.24 10.22 14.50
C GLU A 74 -6.09 10.53 13.01
N ARG A 75 -5.86 9.51 12.18
CA ARG A 75 -5.80 9.60 10.72
C ARG A 75 -7.16 9.42 10.02
N GLY A 76 -8.24 9.32 10.79
CA GLY A 76 -9.62 9.25 10.28
C GLY A 76 -10.07 7.83 9.89
N TYR A 77 -9.48 6.79 10.50
CA TYR A 77 -9.98 5.42 10.43
C TYR A 77 -10.90 5.12 11.62
N ALA A 78 -11.94 4.32 11.41
CA ALA A 78 -12.72 3.76 12.51
C ALA A 78 -12.18 2.38 12.85
N VAL A 79 -11.32 2.28 13.87
CA VAL A 79 -10.64 1.03 14.23
C VAL A 79 -11.43 0.28 15.29
N ARG A 80 -11.66 -0.99 15.06
CA ARG A 80 -12.22 -1.94 16.04
C ARG A 80 -11.22 -3.08 16.24
N LEU A 81 -10.79 -3.27 17.49
CA LEU A 81 -9.98 -4.42 17.87
C LEU A 81 -10.87 -5.66 17.96
N ILE A 82 -10.44 -6.77 17.40
CA ILE A 82 -11.10 -8.08 17.46
C ILE A 82 -10.11 -9.13 17.96
N ASP A 83 -10.62 -10.13 18.66
CA ASP A 83 -9.77 -11.19 19.24
C ASP A 83 -9.12 -12.06 18.15
N GLU A 84 -7.91 -12.55 18.41
CA GLU A 84 -7.15 -13.43 17.51
C GLU A 84 -7.91 -14.70 17.10
N SER A 85 -8.82 -15.18 17.96
CA SER A 85 -9.64 -16.36 17.70
C SER A 85 -10.88 -16.07 16.85
N ALA A 86 -11.13 -14.82 16.48
CA ALA A 86 -12.27 -14.45 15.67
C ALA A 86 -12.18 -15.06 14.26
N THR A 87 -13.33 -15.44 13.71
CA THR A 87 -13.43 -15.86 12.30
C THR A 87 -13.46 -14.65 11.37
N PRO A 88 -13.16 -14.80 10.06
CA PRO A 88 -13.25 -13.72 9.09
C PRO A 88 -14.61 -13.00 9.05
N ASP A 89 -15.69 -13.66 9.46
CA ASP A 89 -17.01 -13.05 9.56
C ASP A 89 -17.06 -11.85 10.51
N ALA A 90 -16.19 -11.83 11.53
CA ALA A 90 -16.07 -10.69 12.42
C ALA A 90 -15.56 -9.40 11.72
N ALA A 91 -14.96 -9.53 10.53
CA ALA A 91 -14.50 -8.41 9.72
C ALA A 91 -15.41 -8.10 8.52
N ARG A 92 -16.62 -8.70 8.45
CA ARG A 92 -17.53 -8.57 7.30
C ARG A 92 -17.87 -7.11 6.95
N ASP A 93 -18.05 -6.30 7.97
CA ASP A 93 -18.39 -4.87 7.85
C ASP A 93 -17.16 -3.95 7.73
N ALA A 94 -15.95 -4.49 7.80
CA ALA A 94 -14.73 -3.72 7.65
C ALA A 94 -14.39 -3.44 6.18
N ASP A 95 -13.70 -2.34 5.94
CA ASP A 95 -13.17 -1.95 4.64
C ASP A 95 -11.69 -2.34 4.51
N LEU A 96 -11.02 -2.56 5.64
CA LEU A 96 -9.65 -3.03 5.76
C LEU A 96 -9.51 -3.97 6.96
N VAL A 97 -8.70 -5.02 6.81
CA VAL A 97 -8.27 -5.88 7.90
C VAL A 97 -6.80 -5.60 8.23
N VAL A 98 -6.49 -5.57 9.51
CA VAL A 98 -5.11 -5.51 10.01
C VAL A 98 -4.90 -6.72 10.91
N ILE A 99 -3.78 -7.43 10.75
CA ILE A 99 -3.37 -8.52 11.66
C ILE A 99 -2.05 -8.14 12.30
N SER A 100 -2.09 -7.97 13.63
CA SER A 100 -0.91 -7.62 14.43
C SER A 100 -0.06 -8.85 14.74
N SER A 101 1.25 -8.69 14.91
CA SER A 101 2.13 -9.75 15.40
C SER A 101 1.92 -10.09 16.88
N THR A 102 1.04 -9.39 17.57
CA THR A 102 0.67 -9.76 18.94
C THR A 102 -0.21 -11.01 19.00
N VAL A 103 -0.81 -11.42 17.86
CA VAL A 103 -1.59 -12.67 17.79
C VAL A 103 -0.68 -13.89 17.88
N SER A 104 -1.22 -15.00 18.38
CA SER A 104 -0.60 -16.32 18.20
C SER A 104 -1.13 -16.93 16.90
N SER A 105 -0.27 -17.18 15.93
CA SER A 105 -0.64 -17.78 14.64
C SER A 105 -1.47 -19.06 14.80
N LYS A 106 -1.21 -19.84 15.87
CA LYS A 106 -1.94 -21.06 16.20
C LYS A 106 -3.39 -20.83 16.59
N ASN A 107 -3.75 -19.64 17.07
CA ASN A 107 -5.10 -19.29 17.50
C ASN A 107 -5.89 -18.60 16.38
N VAL A 108 -5.21 -18.09 15.35
CA VAL A 108 -5.86 -17.43 14.22
C VAL A 108 -6.66 -18.44 13.39
N GLN A 109 -7.95 -18.18 13.25
CA GLN A 109 -8.85 -19.08 12.53
C GLN A 109 -8.55 -19.09 11.02
N PRO A 110 -8.77 -20.20 10.32
CA PRO A 110 -8.61 -20.25 8.86
C PRO A 110 -9.62 -19.35 8.15
N GLY A 111 -9.32 -19.01 6.88
CA GLY A 111 -10.22 -18.24 6.01
C GLY A 111 -9.79 -16.81 5.76
N TRP A 112 -8.88 -16.24 6.54
CA TRP A 112 -8.34 -14.89 6.29
C TRP A 112 -7.64 -14.78 4.94
N ARG A 113 -7.02 -15.87 4.46
CA ARG A 113 -6.40 -15.95 3.13
C ARG A 113 -7.39 -15.62 2.01
N THR A 114 -8.61 -16.12 2.08
CA THR A 114 -9.62 -16.01 1.02
C THR A 114 -10.58 -14.83 1.19
N LEU A 115 -10.44 -14.08 2.29
CA LEU A 115 -11.30 -12.94 2.58
C LEU A 115 -11.10 -11.85 1.49
N ASP A 116 -12.18 -11.47 0.81
CA ASP A 116 -12.19 -10.41 -0.21
C ASP A 116 -12.23 -9.01 0.45
N LYS A 117 -11.24 -8.75 1.28
CA LYS A 117 -10.97 -7.45 1.91
C LYS A 117 -9.48 -7.18 1.84
N PRO A 118 -9.07 -5.93 1.63
CA PRO A 118 -7.67 -5.55 1.81
C PRO A 118 -7.15 -5.96 3.17
N LEU A 119 -5.87 -6.38 3.23
CA LEU A 119 -5.26 -6.86 4.46
C LEU A 119 -3.83 -6.35 4.57
N VAL A 120 -3.50 -5.84 5.76
CA VAL A 120 -2.14 -5.49 6.18
C VAL A 120 -1.75 -6.38 7.35
N THR A 121 -0.58 -6.98 7.32
CA THR A 121 -0.07 -7.78 8.43
C THR A 121 1.40 -7.51 8.71
N TRP A 122 1.78 -7.71 9.95
CA TRP A 122 3.19 -7.83 10.37
C TRP A 122 3.42 -9.09 11.21
N GLU A 123 2.43 -10.01 11.21
CA GLU A 123 2.61 -11.34 11.79
C GLU A 123 3.31 -12.25 10.78
N ASN A 124 4.60 -12.49 11.00
CA ASN A 124 5.41 -13.26 10.06
C ASN A 124 5.02 -14.74 10.02
N ASP A 125 4.60 -15.34 11.15
CA ASP A 125 4.17 -16.73 11.24
C ASP A 125 2.80 -17.03 10.59
N LEU A 126 2.13 -16.02 10.03
CA LEU A 126 0.92 -16.18 9.21
C LEU A 126 1.16 -15.99 7.72
N LEU A 127 2.36 -15.62 7.29
CA LEU A 127 2.63 -15.30 5.89
C LEU A 127 2.41 -16.48 4.95
N ASP A 128 2.72 -17.70 5.40
CA ASP A 128 2.47 -18.92 4.62
C ASP A 128 0.98 -19.31 4.63
N ASP A 129 0.30 -19.20 5.76
CA ASP A 129 -1.14 -19.43 5.87
C ASP A 129 -1.94 -18.46 4.98
N LEU A 130 -1.47 -17.22 4.85
CA LEU A 130 -2.03 -16.20 3.97
C LEU A 130 -1.58 -16.37 2.50
N ALA A 131 -0.72 -17.37 2.20
CA ALA A 131 -0.07 -17.59 0.91
C ALA A 131 0.75 -16.40 0.39
N MET A 132 1.25 -15.57 1.29
CA MET A 132 2.10 -14.44 0.93
C MET A 132 3.56 -14.84 0.73
N THR A 133 3.98 -15.98 1.31
CA THR A 133 5.33 -16.57 1.20
C THR A 133 5.24 -18.09 1.16
N GLY A 134 6.38 -18.77 0.94
CA GLY A 134 6.53 -20.21 1.17
C GLY A 134 6.41 -20.59 2.65
N LYS A 135 6.52 -21.90 2.96
CA LYS A 135 6.17 -22.48 4.28
C LYS A 135 7.33 -22.62 5.26
N ARG A 136 8.55 -22.34 4.83
CA ARG A 136 9.75 -22.66 5.63
C ARG A 136 10.12 -21.49 6.52
N HIS A 137 9.83 -21.61 7.82
CA HIS A 137 10.33 -20.66 8.81
C HIS A 137 11.86 -20.48 8.68
N ASP A 138 12.37 -19.30 8.92
CA ASP A 138 13.75 -18.86 8.75
C ASP A 138 14.33 -18.96 7.31
N ALA A 139 13.56 -19.50 6.37
CA ALA A 139 13.94 -19.58 4.96
C ALA A 139 13.03 -18.74 4.04
N ASP A 140 11.73 -18.81 4.25
CA ASP A 140 10.73 -18.10 3.43
C ASP A 140 10.10 -16.92 4.19
N PHE A 141 10.13 -16.93 5.50
CA PHE A 141 9.72 -15.83 6.39
C PHE A 141 10.39 -15.96 7.75
N GLY A 142 10.34 -14.91 8.57
CA GLY A 142 10.89 -14.90 9.92
C GLY A 142 11.22 -13.49 10.42
N GLU A 143 12.10 -13.43 11.40
CA GLU A 143 12.55 -12.19 12.03
C GLU A 143 14.07 -12.01 11.92
N THR A 144 14.52 -10.75 12.03
CA THR A 144 15.90 -10.40 12.33
C THR A 144 15.96 -9.73 13.70
N GLY A 145 16.93 -10.07 14.54
CA GLY A 145 16.87 -9.66 15.95
C GLY A 145 17.24 -8.21 16.25
N LYS A 146 18.02 -7.53 15.41
CA LYS A 146 18.60 -6.22 15.74
C LYS A 146 18.81 -5.36 14.51
N GLU A 147 17.74 -4.90 13.94
CA GLU A 147 17.77 -4.04 12.76
C GLU A 147 17.34 -2.61 13.07
N ARG A 148 17.70 -1.68 12.23
CA ARG A 148 17.35 -0.26 12.35
C ARG A 148 17.05 0.39 11.02
N TYR A 149 17.56 -0.18 9.92
CA TYR A 149 17.49 0.38 8.59
C TYR A 149 16.81 -0.60 7.64
N LEU A 150 16.05 -0.04 6.70
CA LEU A 150 15.62 -0.72 5.50
C LEU A 150 16.42 -0.23 4.30
N TRP A 151 16.40 -1.00 3.24
CA TRP A 151 16.81 -0.59 1.91
C TRP A 151 15.59 -0.44 1.02
N LEU A 152 15.19 0.80 0.69
CA LEU A 152 14.08 1.07 -0.23
C LEU A 152 14.52 0.75 -1.66
N VAL A 153 13.90 -0.27 -2.25
CA VAL A 153 14.18 -0.73 -3.63
C VAL A 153 13.20 -0.16 -4.64
N ASN A 154 11.99 0.25 -4.20
CA ASN A 154 10.94 0.77 -5.07
C ASN A 154 10.40 2.11 -4.55
N ALA A 155 11.23 3.14 -4.60
CA ALA A 155 10.88 4.49 -4.15
C ALA A 155 9.68 5.14 -4.89
N PRO A 156 9.40 4.87 -6.19
CA PRO A 156 8.21 5.39 -6.86
C PRO A 156 6.89 4.82 -6.35
N HIS A 157 6.90 3.68 -5.65
CA HIS A 157 5.66 3.07 -5.16
C HIS A 157 5.05 3.91 -4.03
N PRO A 158 3.71 4.10 -3.98
CA PRO A 158 3.06 4.90 -2.93
C PRO A 158 3.42 4.50 -1.51
N ILE A 159 3.61 3.21 -1.22
CA ILE A 159 4.02 2.71 0.10
C ILE A 159 5.41 3.24 0.53
N ALA A 160 6.26 3.65 -0.42
CA ALA A 160 7.53 4.28 -0.09
C ALA A 160 7.40 5.69 0.51
N ALA A 161 6.18 6.23 0.62
CA ALA A 161 5.87 7.50 1.27
C ALA A 161 6.67 8.71 0.72
N GLY A 162 7.08 8.67 -0.55
CA GLY A 162 7.93 9.70 -1.17
C GLY A 162 9.37 9.72 -0.68
N LEU A 163 9.79 8.73 0.11
CA LEU A 163 11.19 8.60 0.55
C LEU A 163 12.08 8.17 -0.62
N PRO A 164 13.36 8.63 -0.64
CA PRO A 164 14.29 8.25 -1.70
C PRO A 164 14.70 6.77 -1.60
N ALA A 165 15.09 6.19 -2.73
CA ALA A 165 15.67 4.85 -2.77
C ALA A 165 16.96 4.80 -1.94
N GLY A 166 17.25 3.63 -1.37
CA GLY A 166 18.45 3.38 -0.58
C GLY A 166 18.17 3.19 0.91
N ALA A 167 19.20 3.42 1.72
CA ALA A 167 19.15 3.19 3.16
C ALA A 167 18.22 4.19 3.86
N THR A 168 17.24 3.67 4.58
CA THR A 168 16.25 4.45 5.35
C THR A 168 16.27 4.00 6.80
N ASN A 169 16.51 4.93 7.72
CA ASN A 169 16.39 4.65 9.15
C ASN A 169 14.92 4.61 9.57
N VAL A 170 14.44 3.45 10.00
CA VAL A 170 13.02 3.23 10.36
C VAL A 170 12.77 3.04 11.85
N TYR A 171 13.80 2.77 12.63
CA TYR A 171 13.69 2.64 14.08
C TYR A 171 14.56 3.64 14.83
N GLY A 172 14.09 4.13 15.96
CA GLY A 172 14.87 4.98 16.88
C GLY A 172 16.03 4.22 17.52
N LYS A 173 15.82 2.95 17.84
CA LYS A 173 16.80 2.01 18.37
C LYS A 173 16.74 0.70 17.59
N GLN A 174 17.84 -0.09 17.58
CA GLN A 174 17.79 -1.44 17.01
C GLN A 174 16.71 -2.28 17.69
N ALA A 175 15.93 -2.98 16.88
CA ALA A 175 14.80 -3.80 17.32
C ALA A 175 14.59 -4.97 16.34
N PRO A 176 13.79 -5.97 16.72
CA PRO A 176 13.35 -7.02 15.79
C PRO A 176 12.62 -6.44 14.59
N MET A 177 12.73 -7.15 13.47
CA MET A 177 12.10 -6.78 12.21
C MET A 177 11.64 -8.03 11.48
N SER A 178 10.34 -8.12 11.24
CA SER A 178 9.73 -9.19 10.46
C SER A 178 10.07 -9.06 8.97
N TRP A 179 10.21 -10.19 8.28
CA TRP A 179 10.50 -10.25 6.85
C TRP A 179 9.85 -11.48 6.20
N GLY A 180 9.73 -11.44 4.87
CA GLY A 180 9.30 -12.58 4.06
C GLY A 180 10.01 -12.63 2.72
N LYS A 181 9.96 -13.80 2.06
CA LYS A 181 10.31 -14.01 0.65
C LYS A 181 9.04 -14.20 -0.14
N PRO A 182 8.48 -13.13 -0.68
CA PRO A 182 7.20 -13.21 -1.38
C PRO A 182 7.31 -13.93 -2.72
N GLY A 183 6.18 -14.43 -3.21
CA GLY A 183 6.04 -15.01 -4.54
C GLY A 183 6.26 -13.97 -5.66
N LEU A 184 6.36 -14.46 -6.90
CA LEU A 184 6.73 -13.65 -8.08
C LEU A 184 5.74 -12.53 -8.42
N GLY A 185 4.47 -12.63 -8.00
CA GLY A 185 3.47 -11.58 -8.23
C GLY A 185 3.53 -10.42 -7.24
N ALA A 186 4.46 -10.45 -6.28
CA ALA A 186 4.61 -9.40 -5.30
C ALA A 186 5.37 -8.19 -5.84
N ILE A 187 5.04 -7.05 -5.28
CA ILE A 187 5.80 -5.80 -5.41
C ILE A 187 6.62 -5.65 -4.13
N THR A 188 7.94 -5.80 -4.21
CA THR A 188 8.84 -5.51 -3.09
C THR A 188 9.10 -4.01 -3.03
N ILE A 189 8.82 -3.39 -1.88
CA ILE A 189 9.04 -1.96 -1.64
C ILE A 189 10.37 -1.74 -0.92
N ALA A 190 10.65 -2.54 0.09
CA ALA A 190 11.87 -2.44 0.88
C ALA A 190 12.36 -3.81 1.34
N THR A 191 13.67 -3.95 1.48
CA THR A 191 14.32 -5.12 2.08
C THR A 191 14.98 -4.74 3.39
N VAL A 192 15.30 -5.71 4.22
CA VAL A 192 16.17 -5.52 5.38
C VAL A 192 17.53 -5.04 4.89
N TYR A 193 18.10 -4.03 5.55
CA TYR A 193 19.38 -3.44 5.14
C TYR A 193 20.49 -4.49 5.09
N GLY A 194 21.18 -4.59 3.95
CA GLY A 194 22.21 -5.57 3.72
C GLY A 194 21.74 -7.02 3.50
N GLN A 195 20.41 -7.27 3.47
CA GLN A 195 19.83 -8.60 3.30
C GLN A 195 18.78 -8.55 2.16
N PRO A 196 19.20 -8.48 0.88
CA PRO A 196 18.32 -8.20 -0.25
C PRO A 196 17.28 -9.29 -0.54
N ASP A 197 17.45 -10.48 0.00
CA ASP A 197 16.53 -11.62 -0.11
C ASP A 197 15.44 -11.62 0.98
N LYS A 198 15.49 -10.67 1.93
CA LYS A 198 14.52 -10.51 3.00
C LYS A 198 13.68 -9.25 2.76
N ALA A 199 12.51 -9.42 2.14
CA ALA A 199 11.59 -8.31 1.96
C ALA A 199 10.94 -7.93 3.28
N ALA A 200 11.15 -6.69 3.71
CA ALA A 200 10.61 -6.12 4.94
C ALA A 200 9.27 -5.39 4.70
N ILE A 201 9.07 -4.88 3.49
CA ILE A 201 7.79 -4.34 3.02
C ILE A 201 7.55 -4.87 1.61
N PHE A 202 6.46 -5.61 1.44
CA PHE A 202 6.02 -6.07 0.13
C PHE A 202 4.50 -6.10 0.04
N ALA A 203 3.99 -6.08 -1.18
CA ALA A 203 2.56 -6.01 -1.42
C ALA A 203 2.15 -6.85 -2.63
N TYR A 204 0.89 -7.24 -2.65
CA TYR A 204 0.20 -7.82 -3.80
C TYR A 204 -1.00 -6.96 -4.14
N GLU A 205 -1.16 -6.62 -5.41
CA GLU A 205 -2.41 -6.07 -5.93
C GLU A 205 -3.49 -7.17 -5.99
N LYS A 206 -4.76 -6.76 -6.00
CA LYS A 206 -5.86 -7.71 -6.23
C LYS A 206 -5.64 -8.47 -7.54
N GLY A 207 -5.74 -9.79 -7.49
CA GLY A 207 -5.54 -10.70 -8.62
C GLY A 207 -4.09 -11.05 -8.91
N ALA A 208 -3.12 -10.49 -8.19
CA ALA A 208 -1.72 -10.89 -8.32
C ALA A 208 -1.52 -12.34 -7.84
N THR A 209 -0.61 -13.06 -8.49
CA THR A 209 -0.25 -14.43 -8.09
C THR A 209 0.60 -14.38 -6.83
N MET A 210 0.06 -14.91 -5.75
CA MET A 210 0.75 -15.16 -4.49
C MET A 210 1.45 -16.53 -4.53
N ASP A 211 1.99 -16.98 -3.40
CA ASP A 211 2.55 -18.32 -3.31
C ASP A 211 1.47 -19.41 -3.48
N TYR A 212 1.88 -20.65 -3.80
CA TYR A 212 0.98 -21.77 -4.10
C TYR A 212 -0.04 -21.48 -5.23
N GLU A 213 0.32 -20.65 -6.21
CA GLU A 213 -0.58 -20.25 -7.31
C GLU A 213 -1.92 -19.62 -6.84
N ALA A 214 -1.98 -19.16 -5.60
CA ALA A 214 -3.14 -18.46 -5.08
C ALA A 214 -3.22 -17.06 -5.68
N LEU A 215 -4.43 -16.60 -6.02
CA LEU A 215 -4.65 -15.22 -6.42
C LEU A 215 -5.03 -14.37 -5.21
N ALA A 216 -4.43 -13.19 -5.10
CA ALA A 216 -4.78 -12.23 -4.05
C ALA A 216 -6.25 -11.78 -4.21
N PRO A 217 -7.15 -12.09 -3.26
CA PRO A 217 -8.56 -11.73 -3.39
C PRO A 217 -8.79 -10.23 -3.29
N ALA A 218 -7.92 -9.51 -2.61
CA ALA A 218 -7.82 -8.06 -2.52
C ALA A 218 -6.35 -7.68 -2.26
N ARG A 219 -6.02 -6.40 -2.10
CA ARG A 219 -4.66 -5.98 -1.74
C ARG A 219 -4.16 -6.66 -0.48
N ARG A 220 -2.90 -7.08 -0.49
CA ARG A 220 -2.20 -7.68 0.64
C ARG A 220 -0.92 -6.91 0.87
N VAL A 221 -0.64 -6.56 2.11
CA VAL A 221 0.60 -5.88 2.49
C VAL A 221 1.23 -6.59 3.68
N MET A 222 2.50 -6.91 3.59
CA MET A 222 3.35 -7.26 4.70
C MET A 222 4.17 -6.04 5.10
N PHE A 223 4.26 -5.78 6.40
CA PHE A 223 5.02 -4.69 6.98
C PHE A 223 5.97 -5.22 8.07
N PHE A 224 7.12 -4.60 8.25
CA PHE A 224 8.25 -5.13 9.03
C PHE A 224 8.14 -5.07 10.55
N LEU A 225 7.03 -4.60 11.10
CA LEU A 225 6.88 -4.49 12.56
C LEU A 225 6.99 -5.85 13.26
N ASP A 226 7.32 -5.81 14.53
CA ASP A 226 7.21 -6.87 15.50
C ASP A 226 6.44 -6.37 16.73
N ASN A 227 6.17 -7.23 17.69
CA ASN A 227 5.21 -7.12 18.79
C ASN A 227 5.11 -5.75 19.46
N ASP A 228 6.23 -5.10 19.76
CA ASP A 228 6.25 -3.83 20.49
C ASP A 228 6.95 -2.69 19.71
N THR A 229 7.36 -2.94 18.47
CA THR A 229 8.26 -2.06 17.74
C THR A 229 7.59 -0.83 17.15
N PHE A 230 6.25 -0.76 17.09
CA PHE A 230 5.55 0.43 16.62
C PHE A 230 5.96 1.70 17.40
N ALA A 231 6.11 1.58 18.72
CA ALA A 231 6.53 2.71 19.56
C ALA A 231 7.97 3.18 19.29
N ASN A 232 8.77 2.37 18.61
CA ASN A 232 10.17 2.63 18.26
C ASN A 232 10.34 3.15 16.83
N LEU A 233 9.25 3.30 16.06
CA LEU A 233 9.34 3.84 14.71
C LEU A 233 9.94 5.25 14.70
N SER A 234 10.85 5.48 13.76
CA SER A 234 11.31 6.82 13.40
C SER A 234 10.21 7.56 12.61
N PRO A 235 10.34 8.86 12.37
CA PRO A 235 9.40 9.58 11.48
C PRO A 235 9.26 8.94 10.09
N ALA A 236 10.36 8.43 9.51
CA ALA A 236 10.32 7.72 8.24
C ALA A 236 9.59 6.37 8.37
N GLY A 237 9.82 5.64 9.46
CA GLY A 237 9.10 4.39 9.76
C GLY A 237 7.60 4.61 9.90
N VAL A 238 7.17 5.67 10.59
CA VAL A 238 5.76 6.06 10.71
C VAL A 238 5.17 6.42 9.33
N ALA A 239 5.89 7.20 8.52
CA ALA A 239 5.43 7.57 7.18
C ALA A 239 5.23 6.34 6.28
N LEU A 240 6.14 5.35 6.34
CA LEU A 240 6.00 4.08 5.62
C LEU A 240 4.80 3.27 6.12
N PHE A 241 4.59 3.21 7.44
CA PHE A 241 3.44 2.52 8.02
C PHE A 241 2.12 3.13 7.55
N ASP A 242 2.01 4.46 7.64
CA ASP A 242 0.85 5.21 7.22
C ASP A 242 0.55 4.98 5.73
N ALA A 243 1.58 5.07 4.90
CA ALA A 243 1.45 4.85 3.46
C ALA A 243 1.05 3.41 3.11
N ALA A 244 1.54 2.42 3.86
CA ALA A 244 1.17 1.01 3.68
C ALA A 244 -0.32 0.78 3.98
N VAL A 245 -0.82 1.34 5.08
CA VAL A 245 -2.24 1.26 5.47
C VAL A 245 -3.12 2.03 4.48
N ASP A 246 -2.75 3.26 4.12
CA ASP A 246 -3.49 4.08 3.15
C ASP A 246 -3.58 3.39 1.78
N TRP A 247 -2.46 2.84 1.29
CA TRP A 247 -2.44 2.13 0.02
C TRP A 247 -3.32 0.88 0.06
N ALA A 248 -3.23 0.07 1.11
CA ALA A 248 -4.06 -1.11 1.26
C ALA A 248 -5.55 -0.74 1.25
N ALA A 249 -5.93 0.31 1.99
CA ALA A 249 -7.30 0.82 2.08
C ALA A 249 -7.81 1.53 0.81
N GLY A 250 -6.94 1.77 -0.19
CA GLY A 250 -7.29 2.54 -1.40
C GLY A 250 -7.45 4.04 -1.14
N ARG A 251 -6.93 4.57 -0.04
CA ARG A 251 -6.88 6.02 0.24
C ARG A 251 -5.69 6.63 -0.52
N ARG A 252 -5.85 7.85 -0.99
CA ARG A 252 -4.81 8.62 -1.70
C ARG A 252 -4.15 9.62 -0.77
#